data_467a0d33a41af3b69127baea7dbee555
#
_entry.id   467a0d33a41af3b69127baea7dbee555
#
_cell.length_a   1.000
_cell.length_b   1.000
_cell.length_c   1.000
_cell.angle_alpha   90.00
_cell.angle_beta   90.00
_cell.angle_gamma   90.00
#
_symmetry.space_group_name_H-M   'P 1'
#
loop_
_entity.id
_entity.type
_entity.pdbx_description
1 polymer ?
#
loop_
_entity_poly.entity_id
_entity_poly.type
_entity_poly.pdbx_seq_one_letter_code
_entity_poly.pdbx_strand_id
1 'polypeptide(L)'
;MSSPDKTRAERSLHEKGSRKTDDCGGLYGRSRAGRTRRLAFAAMFAALALIFSYVEMLVPIPVPIPGVKLGLANLVILIALYRLGFRYAFTINCVRIVIAGLLFSGVFGMLYSFGGGILSILVMYLLYRTKLFSMVGISMAGGVMHNLGQLLTACAIMSNISLLSYFAVLFFSGLISGILIGILAYSIEQRLPADFR
;
A
#
# COMPACT_ATOMS: atom_id res chain seq x y z
N MET A 1 71.28 -7.47 16.74
CA MET A 1 70.17 -7.45 17.73
C MET A 1 68.99 -6.76 17.06
N SER A 2 68.09 -7.56 16.46
CA SER A 2 66.88 -7.01 15.79
C SER A 2 65.80 -6.86 16.83
N SER A 3 65.27 -5.64 17.00
CA SER A 3 64.28 -5.28 18.02
C SER A 3 62.93 -5.97 17.79
N PRO A 4 62.42 -6.75 18.75
CA PRO A 4 61.10 -7.45 18.59
C PRO A 4 59.91 -6.52 18.60
N ASP A 5 60.09 -5.22 18.80
CA ASP A 5 59.01 -4.24 18.98
C ASP A 5 58.43 -3.71 17.64
N LYS A 6 59.22 -3.69 16.56
CA LYS A 6 58.76 -3.28 15.25
C LYS A 6 57.76 -4.23 14.62
N THR A 7 57.97 -5.53 14.76
CA THR A 7 57.09 -6.58 14.21
C THR A 7 55.73 -6.65 14.90
N ARG A 8 55.63 -6.25 16.16
CA ARG A 8 54.37 -6.21 16.92
C ARG A 8 53.52 -4.99 16.53
N ALA A 9 54.15 -3.86 16.28
CA ALA A 9 53.46 -2.66 15.82
C ALA A 9 52.90 -2.84 14.40
N GLU A 10 53.65 -3.42 13.47
CA GLU A 10 53.19 -3.72 12.11
C GLU A 10 52.05 -4.71 12.06
N ARG A 11 52.06 -5.75 12.89
CA ARG A 11 50.93 -6.68 13.01
C ARG A 11 49.66 -6.01 13.53
N SER A 12 49.76 -5.12 14.51
CA SER A 12 48.61 -4.42 15.07
C SER A 12 47.99 -3.44 14.09
N LEU A 13 48.79 -2.83 13.22
CA LEU A 13 48.32 -1.94 12.16
C LEU A 13 47.64 -2.71 11.03
N HIS A 14 48.18 -3.88 10.67
CA HIS A 14 47.58 -4.77 9.66
C HIS A 14 46.23 -5.36 10.13
N GLU A 15 46.15 -5.74 11.40
CA GLU A 15 44.91 -6.27 12.01
C GLU A 15 43.84 -5.23 12.20
N LYS A 16 44.20 -3.97 12.51
CA LYS A 16 43.28 -2.83 12.53
C LYS A 16 42.80 -2.43 11.13
N GLY A 17 43.63 -2.53 10.11
CA GLY A 17 43.26 -2.29 8.71
C GLY A 17 42.26 -3.31 8.18
N SER A 18 42.50 -4.60 8.48
CA SER A 18 41.60 -5.70 8.06
C SER A 18 40.23 -5.60 8.70
N ARG A 19 40.14 -5.33 10.01
CA ARG A 19 38.83 -5.18 10.70
C ARG A 19 37.99 -4.02 10.17
N LYS A 20 38.64 -2.94 9.71
CA LYS A 20 37.92 -1.75 9.21
C LYS A 20 37.34 -1.95 7.81
N THR A 21 37.95 -2.80 6.99
CA THR A 21 37.43 -3.17 5.66
C THR A 21 36.28 -4.16 5.73
N ASP A 22 36.31 -5.09 6.69
CA ASP A 22 35.26 -6.07 6.88
C ASP A 22 33.97 -5.46 7.44
N ASP A 23 34.08 -4.44 8.31
CA ASP A 23 32.91 -3.73 8.86
C ASP A 23 32.19 -2.87 7.83
N CYS A 24 32.91 -2.24 6.90
CA CYS A 24 32.30 -1.44 5.83
C CYS A 24 31.52 -2.30 4.83
N GLY A 25 32.00 -3.50 4.51
CA GLY A 25 31.31 -4.44 3.62
C GLY A 25 30.02 -4.99 4.23
N GLY A 26 30.03 -5.28 5.54
CA GLY A 26 28.87 -5.78 6.26
C GLY A 26 27.71 -4.80 6.38
N LEU A 27 28.00 -3.52 6.60
CA LEU A 27 26.98 -2.46 6.70
C LEU A 27 26.32 -2.15 5.35
N TYR A 28 27.06 -2.18 4.26
CA TYR A 28 26.55 -1.94 2.91
C TYR A 28 25.68 -3.12 2.41
N GLY A 29 26.06 -4.34 2.72
CA GLY A 29 25.31 -5.56 2.40
C GLY A 29 23.98 -5.65 3.15
N ARG A 30 23.97 -5.29 4.43
CA ARG A 30 22.75 -5.27 5.27
C ARG A 30 21.72 -4.26 4.82
N SER A 31 22.14 -3.09 4.36
CA SER A 31 21.26 -2.04 3.81
C SER A 31 20.61 -2.48 2.49
N ARG A 32 21.35 -3.15 1.61
CA ARG A 32 20.83 -3.69 0.33
C ARG A 32 19.85 -4.84 0.55
N ALA A 33 20.15 -5.80 1.39
CA ALA A 33 19.28 -6.92 1.70
C ALA A 33 17.92 -6.48 2.26
N GLY A 34 17.89 -5.47 3.13
CA GLY A 34 16.65 -4.91 3.66
C GLY A 34 15.79 -4.21 2.60
N ARG A 35 16.42 -3.51 1.66
CA ARG A 35 15.72 -2.85 0.54
C ARG A 35 15.15 -3.87 -0.44
N THR A 36 15.91 -4.89 -0.81
CA THR A 36 15.48 -5.96 -1.72
C THR A 36 14.30 -6.73 -1.11
N ARG A 37 14.36 -7.05 0.18
CA ARG A 37 13.26 -7.71 0.90
C ARG A 37 11.97 -6.86 0.85
N ARG A 38 12.03 -5.56 1.14
CA ARG A 38 10.88 -4.66 1.07
C ARG A 38 10.30 -4.57 -0.34
N LEU A 39 11.16 -4.55 -1.36
CA LEU A 39 10.73 -4.53 -2.75
C LEU A 39 10.03 -5.83 -3.15
N ALA A 40 10.54 -6.98 -2.73
CA ALA A 40 9.91 -8.27 -2.96
C ALA A 40 8.51 -8.35 -2.32
N PHE A 41 8.36 -7.87 -1.08
CA PHE A 41 7.04 -7.77 -0.45
C PHE A 41 6.12 -6.80 -1.17
N ALA A 42 6.62 -5.66 -1.61
CA ALA A 42 5.81 -4.70 -2.36
C ALA A 42 5.29 -5.32 -3.68
N ALA A 43 6.13 -6.08 -4.38
CA ALA A 43 5.73 -6.80 -5.59
C ALA A 43 4.68 -7.88 -5.30
N MET A 44 4.83 -8.63 -4.22
CA MET A 44 3.83 -9.62 -3.78
C MET A 44 2.48 -8.96 -3.43
N PHE A 45 2.50 -7.84 -2.70
CA PHE A 45 1.28 -7.08 -2.40
C PHE A 45 0.65 -6.48 -3.66
N ALA A 46 1.45 -6.03 -4.64
CA ALA A 46 0.93 -5.53 -5.90
C ALA A 46 0.24 -6.64 -6.71
N ALA A 47 0.83 -7.83 -6.78
CA ALA A 47 0.22 -8.98 -7.41
C ALA A 47 -1.09 -9.39 -6.73
N LEU A 48 -1.11 -9.44 -5.39
CA LEU A 48 -2.32 -9.75 -4.62
C LEU A 48 -3.41 -8.71 -4.83
N ALA A 49 -3.06 -7.42 -4.87
CA ALA A 49 -4.01 -6.34 -5.15
C ALA A 49 -4.61 -6.44 -6.57
N LEU A 50 -3.83 -6.88 -7.56
CA LEU A 50 -4.31 -7.14 -8.91
C LEU A 50 -5.27 -8.33 -8.96
N ILE A 51 -4.94 -9.44 -8.29
CA ILE A 51 -5.81 -10.60 -8.20
C ILE A 51 -7.15 -10.21 -7.57
N PHE A 52 -7.14 -9.45 -6.49
CA PHE A 52 -8.37 -8.99 -5.85
C PHE A 52 -9.17 -8.02 -6.73
N SER A 53 -8.49 -7.15 -7.49
CA SER A 53 -9.17 -6.29 -8.46
C SER A 53 -9.85 -7.09 -9.57
N TYR A 54 -9.22 -8.18 -10.01
CA TYR A 54 -9.79 -9.10 -10.99
C TYR A 54 -10.99 -9.88 -10.42
N VAL A 55 -10.87 -10.40 -9.20
CA VAL A 55 -11.99 -11.09 -8.51
C VAL A 55 -13.17 -10.14 -8.33
N GLU A 56 -12.95 -8.89 -7.96
CA GLU A 56 -14.02 -7.88 -7.86
C GLU A 56 -14.74 -7.63 -9.18
N MET A 57 -14.04 -7.75 -10.29
CA MET A 57 -14.64 -7.61 -11.61
C MET A 57 -15.50 -8.83 -12.00
N LEU A 58 -15.07 -10.02 -11.57
CA LEU A 58 -15.81 -11.28 -11.87
C LEU A 58 -17.08 -11.45 -11.03
N VAL A 59 -17.16 -10.84 -9.86
CA VAL A 59 -18.32 -10.92 -8.98
C VAL A 59 -19.25 -9.75 -9.26
N PRO A 60 -20.30 -9.91 -10.09
CA PRO A 60 -21.28 -8.86 -10.31
C PRO A 60 -22.06 -8.68 -9.02
N ILE A 61 -21.83 -7.58 -8.32
CA ILE A 61 -22.68 -7.22 -7.19
C ILE A 61 -24.04 -6.80 -7.78
N PRO A 62 -25.16 -7.44 -7.40
CA PRO A 62 -26.47 -7.16 -7.99
C PRO A 62 -27.06 -5.84 -7.46
N VAL A 63 -26.25 -4.80 -7.40
CA VAL A 63 -26.69 -3.45 -7.07
C VAL A 63 -26.70 -2.65 -8.38
N PRO A 64 -27.84 -2.11 -8.81
CA PRO A 64 -27.99 -1.43 -10.08
C PRO A 64 -27.29 -0.05 -10.09
N ILE A 65 -26.31 0.17 -9.24
CA ILE A 65 -25.59 1.42 -9.10
C ILE A 65 -24.15 1.21 -9.57
N PRO A 66 -23.73 1.85 -10.67
CA PRO A 66 -22.36 1.78 -11.14
C PRO A 66 -21.40 2.37 -10.09
N GLY A 67 -20.33 1.64 -9.79
CA GLY A 67 -19.28 2.11 -8.87
C GLY A 67 -19.27 1.45 -7.50
N VAL A 68 -20.30 0.69 -7.10
CA VAL A 68 -20.27 -0.09 -5.85
C VAL A 68 -19.34 -1.29 -6.02
N LYS A 69 -18.22 -1.28 -5.28
CA LYS A 69 -17.23 -2.36 -5.24
C LYS A 69 -17.01 -2.80 -3.79
N LEU A 70 -16.66 -4.07 -3.60
CA LEU A 70 -16.38 -4.61 -2.26
C LEU A 70 -15.14 -3.98 -1.61
N GLY A 71 -14.21 -3.47 -2.41
CA GLY A 71 -13.00 -2.83 -1.91
C GLY A 71 -11.92 -3.83 -1.47
N LEU A 72 -11.94 -5.08 -1.97
CA LEU A 72 -10.93 -6.10 -1.63
C LEU A 72 -9.51 -5.63 -1.94
N ALA A 73 -9.34 -4.88 -3.01
CA ALA A 73 -8.04 -4.29 -3.32
C ALA A 73 -7.59 -3.25 -2.27
N ASN A 74 -8.52 -2.51 -1.64
CA ASN A 74 -8.21 -1.59 -0.56
C ASN A 74 -7.71 -2.31 0.71
N LEU A 75 -8.12 -3.56 0.94
CA LEU A 75 -7.57 -4.41 1.99
C LEU A 75 -6.05 -4.51 1.91
N VAL A 76 -5.56 -4.84 0.70
CA VAL A 76 -4.12 -4.98 0.47
C VAL A 76 -3.38 -3.67 0.65
N ILE A 77 -3.96 -2.57 0.15
CA ILE A 77 -3.38 -1.23 0.29
C ILE A 77 -3.32 -0.80 1.75
N LEU A 78 -4.35 -1.09 2.54
CA LEU A 78 -4.38 -0.79 3.97
C LEU A 78 -3.28 -1.57 4.73
N ILE A 79 -3.14 -2.87 4.48
CA ILE A 79 -2.08 -3.69 5.10
C ILE A 79 -0.70 -3.20 4.66
N ALA A 80 -0.52 -2.88 3.37
CA ALA A 80 0.72 -2.32 2.86
C ALA A 80 1.06 -0.97 3.51
N LEU A 81 0.06 -0.11 3.78
CA LEU A 81 0.25 1.16 4.48
C LEU A 81 0.79 0.95 5.90
N TYR A 82 0.27 -0.04 6.63
CA TYR A 82 0.71 -0.35 7.99
C TYR A 82 2.09 -1.02 8.05
N ARG A 83 2.40 -1.90 7.09
CA ARG A 83 3.63 -2.72 7.08
C ARG A 83 4.80 -2.09 6.32
N LEU A 84 4.55 -1.57 5.14
CA LEU A 84 5.58 -1.05 4.23
C LEU A 84 5.68 0.47 4.26
N GLY A 85 4.62 1.14 4.76
CA GLY A 85 4.51 2.60 4.81
C GLY A 85 3.93 3.22 3.53
N PHE A 86 3.68 4.53 3.61
CA PHE A 86 2.94 5.29 2.60
C PHE A 86 3.53 5.17 1.18
N ARG A 87 4.86 5.31 1.03
CA ARG A 87 5.51 5.30 -0.29
C ARG A 87 5.24 4.01 -1.06
N TYR A 88 5.40 2.88 -0.39
CA TYR A 88 5.14 1.57 -1.02
C TYR A 88 3.64 1.36 -1.27
N ALA A 89 2.78 1.66 -0.30
CA ALA A 89 1.33 1.53 -0.47
C ALA A 89 0.81 2.39 -1.62
N PHE A 90 1.30 3.63 -1.76
CA PHE A 90 0.97 4.51 -2.88
C PHE A 90 1.42 3.94 -4.22
N THR A 91 2.67 3.48 -4.31
CA THR A 91 3.20 2.85 -5.54
C THR A 91 2.40 1.60 -5.90
N ILE A 92 2.11 0.72 -4.95
CA ILE A 92 1.30 -0.48 -5.16
C ILE A 92 -0.08 -0.10 -5.70
N ASN A 93 -0.72 0.92 -5.11
CA ASN A 93 -2.02 1.40 -5.55
C ASN A 93 -1.98 1.94 -6.99
N CYS A 94 -0.98 2.75 -7.34
CA CYS A 94 -0.82 3.26 -8.70
C CYS A 94 -0.58 2.15 -9.72
N VAL A 95 0.35 1.24 -9.44
CA VAL A 95 0.66 0.08 -10.31
C VAL A 95 -0.58 -0.77 -10.53
N ARG A 96 -1.31 -1.10 -9.45
CA ARG A 96 -2.56 -1.85 -9.53
C ARG A 96 -3.59 -1.16 -10.44
N ILE A 97 -3.81 0.15 -10.26
CA ILE A 97 -4.80 0.89 -11.02
C ILE A 97 -4.46 0.91 -12.52
N VAL A 98 -3.18 1.16 -12.84
CA VAL A 98 -2.73 1.18 -14.24
C VAL A 98 -2.90 -0.20 -14.88
N ILE A 99 -2.40 -1.26 -14.24
CA ILE A 99 -2.45 -2.60 -14.80
C ILE A 99 -3.90 -3.11 -14.90
N ALA A 100 -4.71 -2.94 -13.84
CA ALA A 100 -6.12 -3.33 -13.86
C ALA A 100 -6.92 -2.53 -14.89
N GLY A 101 -6.59 -1.24 -15.06
CA GLY A 101 -7.19 -0.38 -16.08
C GLY A 101 -6.90 -0.85 -17.49
N LEU A 102 -5.65 -1.19 -17.78
CA LEU A 102 -5.24 -1.65 -19.10
C LEU A 102 -5.77 -3.05 -19.43
N LEU A 103 -5.85 -3.94 -18.43
CA LEU A 103 -6.26 -5.33 -18.66
C LEU A 103 -7.78 -5.53 -18.64
N PHE A 104 -8.50 -4.82 -17.77
CA PHE A 104 -9.88 -5.20 -17.46
C PHE A 104 -10.88 -4.04 -17.54
N SER A 105 -10.52 -2.85 -17.06
CA SER A 105 -11.51 -1.78 -16.81
C SER A 105 -11.58 -0.73 -17.92
N GLY A 106 -10.62 -0.73 -18.85
CA GLY A 106 -10.48 0.30 -19.87
C GLY A 106 -10.06 1.67 -19.30
N VAL A 107 -9.88 2.63 -20.19
CA VAL A 107 -9.36 3.98 -19.85
C VAL A 107 -10.26 4.71 -18.86
N PHE A 108 -11.57 4.69 -19.07
CA PHE A 108 -12.52 5.35 -18.15
C PHE A 108 -12.51 4.71 -16.76
N GLY A 109 -12.52 3.37 -16.68
CA GLY A 109 -12.42 2.66 -15.41
C GLY A 109 -11.11 2.95 -14.67
N MET A 110 -10.02 3.13 -15.41
CA MET A 110 -8.73 3.54 -14.87
C MET A 110 -8.81 4.96 -14.27
N LEU A 111 -9.38 5.93 -14.97
CA LEU A 111 -9.52 7.30 -14.48
C LEU A 111 -10.37 7.39 -13.20
N TYR A 112 -11.51 6.67 -13.16
CA TYR A 112 -12.32 6.59 -11.94
C TYR A 112 -11.56 5.95 -10.78
N SER A 113 -10.81 4.90 -11.05
CA SER A 113 -10.00 4.22 -10.03
C SER A 113 -8.84 5.08 -9.54
N PHE A 114 -8.26 5.95 -10.39
CA PHE A 114 -7.25 6.92 -9.97
C PHE A 114 -7.83 7.95 -9.01
N GLY A 115 -8.95 8.60 -9.37
CA GLY A 115 -9.58 9.57 -8.48
C GLY A 115 -9.94 8.98 -7.12
N GLY A 116 -10.60 7.82 -7.12
CA GLY A 116 -10.95 7.11 -5.88
C GLY A 116 -9.74 6.63 -5.10
N GLY A 117 -8.77 6.00 -5.79
CA GLY A 117 -7.60 5.40 -5.15
C GLY A 117 -6.65 6.43 -4.55
N ILE A 118 -6.42 7.55 -5.21
CA ILE A 118 -5.56 8.63 -4.70
C ILE A 118 -6.22 9.29 -3.48
N LEU A 119 -7.50 9.66 -3.59
CA LEU A 119 -8.20 10.30 -2.48
C LEU A 119 -8.27 9.39 -1.25
N SER A 120 -8.59 8.11 -1.46
CA SER A 120 -8.64 7.10 -0.42
C SER A 120 -7.32 6.97 0.32
N ILE A 121 -6.21 6.75 -0.39
CA ILE A 121 -4.92 6.51 0.25
C ILE A 121 -4.38 7.75 0.97
N LEU A 122 -4.65 8.94 0.46
CA LEU A 122 -4.27 10.19 1.12
C LEU A 122 -4.98 10.35 2.46
N VAL A 123 -6.31 10.13 2.49
CA VAL A 123 -7.10 10.23 3.71
C VAL A 123 -6.72 9.12 4.70
N MET A 124 -6.57 7.87 4.24
CA MET A 124 -6.09 6.78 5.09
C MET A 124 -4.73 7.10 5.71
N TYR A 125 -3.80 7.66 4.94
CA TYR A 125 -2.48 8.04 5.44
C TYR A 125 -2.56 9.18 6.46
N LEU A 126 -3.39 10.20 6.19
CA LEU A 126 -3.58 11.32 7.11
C LEU A 126 -4.11 10.82 8.46
N LEU A 127 -5.16 10.00 8.45
CA LEU A 127 -5.74 9.41 9.66
C LEU A 127 -4.77 8.45 10.36
N TYR A 128 -4.00 7.68 9.62
CA TYR A 128 -2.94 6.83 10.18
C TYR A 128 -1.87 7.63 10.94
N ARG A 129 -1.54 8.82 10.45
CA ARG A 129 -0.57 9.72 11.09
C ARG A 129 -1.05 10.29 12.41
N THR A 130 -2.34 10.53 12.57
CA THR A 130 -2.92 11.06 13.83
C THR A 130 -2.87 10.05 14.97
N LYS A 131 -2.78 8.75 14.67
CA LYS A 131 -2.81 7.62 15.63
C LYS A 131 -4.06 7.60 16.53
N LEU A 132 -5.08 8.40 16.24
CA LEU A 132 -6.32 8.48 17.00
C LEU A 132 -7.35 7.44 16.57
N PHE A 133 -7.22 6.93 15.33
CA PHE A 133 -8.20 6.04 14.73
C PHE A 133 -7.72 4.59 14.71
N SER A 134 -8.65 3.66 14.95
CA SER A 134 -8.42 2.24 14.77
C SER A 134 -8.23 1.90 13.27
N MET A 135 -7.64 0.75 12.98
CA MET A 135 -7.48 0.25 11.61
C MET A 135 -8.82 0.17 10.86
N VAL A 136 -9.89 -0.21 11.58
CA VAL A 136 -11.25 -0.25 11.04
C VAL A 136 -11.75 1.15 10.68
N GLY A 137 -11.55 2.14 11.56
CA GLY A 137 -11.95 3.53 11.31
C GLY A 137 -11.22 4.13 10.10
N ILE A 138 -9.92 3.83 9.95
CA ILE A 138 -9.13 4.26 8.78
C ILE A 138 -9.65 3.61 7.51
N SER A 139 -10.03 2.32 7.57
CA SER A 139 -10.62 1.60 6.44
C SER A 139 -11.97 2.17 6.03
N MET A 140 -12.83 2.50 7.00
CA MET A 140 -14.13 3.14 6.75
C MET A 140 -13.97 4.46 6.01
N ALA A 141 -13.10 5.33 6.51
CA ALA A 141 -12.81 6.61 5.85
C ALA A 141 -12.21 6.38 4.45
N GLY A 142 -11.32 5.41 4.30
CA GLY A 142 -10.76 5.02 3.00
C GLY A 142 -11.83 4.58 2.00
N GLY A 143 -12.78 3.74 2.41
CA GLY A 143 -13.88 3.27 1.58
C GLY A 143 -14.80 4.40 1.12
N VAL A 144 -15.22 5.28 2.04
CA VAL A 144 -16.05 6.45 1.74
C VAL A 144 -15.33 7.40 0.79
N MET A 145 -14.05 7.71 1.06
CA MET A 145 -13.26 8.62 0.22
C MET A 145 -12.94 8.02 -1.15
N HIS A 146 -12.81 6.70 -1.24
CA HIS A 146 -12.67 6.01 -2.52
C HIS A 146 -13.90 6.24 -3.40
N ASN A 147 -15.09 6.00 -2.86
CA ASN A 147 -16.34 6.20 -3.58
C ASN A 147 -16.56 7.68 -3.93
N LEU A 148 -16.24 8.59 -3.02
CA LEU A 148 -16.32 10.04 -3.29
C LEU A 148 -15.38 10.44 -4.42
N GLY A 149 -14.13 9.98 -4.41
CA GLY A 149 -13.16 10.28 -5.45
C GLY A 149 -13.58 9.75 -6.83
N GLN A 150 -14.16 8.54 -6.87
CA GLN A 150 -14.74 7.99 -8.10
C GLN A 150 -15.90 8.85 -8.61
N LEU A 151 -16.81 9.25 -7.72
CA LEU A 151 -17.96 10.07 -8.07
C LEU A 151 -17.55 11.45 -8.58
N LEU A 152 -16.59 12.11 -7.90
CA LEU A 152 -16.07 13.40 -8.36
C LEU A 152 -15.42 13.29 -9.74
N THR A 153 -14.67 12.23 -9.99
CA THR A 153 -14.07 11.97 -11.30
C THR A 153 -15.14 11.72 -12.36
N ALA A 154 -16.20 10.98 -12.01
CA ALA A 154 -17.34 10.78 -12.91
C ALA A 154 -18.05 12.08 -13.26
N CYS A 155 -18.31 12.93 -12.27
CA CYS A 155 -18.91 14.26 -12.48
C CYS A 155 -18.05 15.12 -13.41
N ALA A 156 -16.73 15.10 -13.23
CA ALA A 156 -15.80 15.87 -14.05
C ALA A 156 -15.76 15.39 -15.51
N ILE A 157 -15.73 14.06 -15.73
CA ILE A 157 -15.66 13.48 -17.07
C ILE A 157 -16.99 13.67 -17.83
N MET A 158 -18.11 13.46 -17.14
CA MET A 158 -19.44 13.56 -17.76
C MET A 158 -20.01 14.98 -17.76
N SER A 159 -19.31 15.95 -17.14
CA SER A 159 -19.78 17.34 -16.97
C SER A 159 -21.20 17.43 -16.39
N ASN A 160 -21.57 16.45 -15.55
CA ASN A 160 -22.92 16.33 -15.00
C ASN A 160 -22.88 16.27 -13.46
N ILE A 161 -23.29 17.37 -12.83
CA ILE A 161 -23.29 17.51 -11.38
C ILE A 161 -24.43 16.73 -10.71
N SER A 162 -25.48 16.35 -11.46
CA SER A 162 -26.61 15.58 -10.95
C SER A 162 -26.20 14.19 -10.43
N LEU A 163 -25.04 13.67 -10.88
CA LEU A 163 -24.47 12.43 -10.35
C LEU A 163 -24.15 12.51 -8.85
N LEU A 164 -23.98 13.71 -8.31
CA LEU A 164 -23.74 13.89 -6.87
C LEU A 164 -24.91 13.41 -6.00
N SER A 165 -26.12 13.32 -6.54
CA SER A 165 -27.27 12.75 -5.83
C SER A 165 -27.08 11.28 -5.43
N TYR A 166 -26.23 10.53 -6.15
CA TYR A 166 -25.86 9.16 -5.81
C TYR A 166 -24.88 9.09 -4.62
N PHE A 167 -24.36 10.22 -4.15
CA PHE A 167 -23.37 10.24 -3.07
C PHE A 167 -23.86 9.54 -1.80
N ALA A 168 -25.13 9.75 -1.43
CA ALA A 168 -25.68 9.14 -0.22
C ALA A 168 -25.58 7.62 -0.25
N VAL A 169 -25.91 6.99 -1.36
CA VAL A 169 -25.84 5.53 -1.52
C VAL A 169 -24.39 5.04 -1.53
N LEU A 170 -23.51 5.74 -2.25
CA LEU A 170 -22.08 5.42 -2.29
C LEU A 170 -21.40 5.63 -0.94
N PHE A 171 -21.86 6.60 -0.14
CA PHE A 171 -21.37 6.85 1.21
C PHE A 171 -21.66 5.64 2.12
N PHE A 172 -22.90 5.19 2.19
CA PHE A 172 -23.26 4.02 3.00
C PHE A 172 -22.61 2.73 2.50
N SER A 173 -22.53 2.55 1.19
CA SER A 173 -21.81 1.42 0.59
C SER A 173 -20.34 1.42 0.97
N GLY A 174 -19.66 2.58 0.87
CA GLY A 174 -18.25 2.74 1.25
C GLY A 174 -18.02 2.52 2.74
N LEU A 175 -18.99 2.92 3.58
CA LEU A 175 -18.94 2.72 5.03
C LEU A 175 -19.01 1.23 5.36
N ILE A 176 -20.00 0.52 4.82
CA ILE A 176 -20.22 -0.92 5.06
C ILE A 176 -19.03 -1.73 4.56
N SER A 177 -18.61 -1.50 3.31
CA SER A 177 -17.44 -2.19 2.76
C SER A 177 -16.18 -1.88 3.55
N GLY A 178 -15.99 -0.62 3.96
CA GLY A 178 -14.87 -0.19 4.77
C GLY A 178 -14.81 -0.86 6.14
N ILE A 179 -15.95 -1.11 6.80
CA ILE A 179 -16.03 -1.87 8.05
C ILE A 179 -15.58 -3.31 7.82
N LEU A 180 -16.14 -3.98 6.83
CA LEU A 180 -15.81 -5.38 6.51
C LEU A 180 -14.32 -5.54 6.18
N ILE A 181 -13.80 -4.69 5.31
CA ILE A 181 -12.39 -4.66 4.93
C ILE A 181 -11.49 -4.35 6.13
N GLY A 182 -11.90 -3.42 6.99
CA GLY A 182 -11.16 -3.04 8.19
C GLY A 182 -11.05 -4.17 9.20
N ILE A 183 -12.14 -4.92 9.44
CA ILE A 183 -12.15 -6.10 10.32
C ILE A 183 -11.25 -7.20 9.75
N LEU A 184 -11.36 -7.47 8.43
CA LEU A 184 -10.50 -8.45 7.75
C LEU A 184 -9.02 -8.04 7.84
N ALA A 185 -8.72 -6.77 7.57
CA ALA A 185 -7.36 -6.25 7.65
C ALA A 185 -6.78 -6.38 9.06
N TYR A 186 -7.56 -6.05 10.08
CA TYR A 186 -7.17 -6.19 11.47
C TYR A 186 -6.91 -7.66 11.85
N SER A 187 -7.78 -8.57 11.44
CA SER A 187 -7.62 -10.01 11.70
C SER A 187 -6.37 -10.59 11.03
N ILE A 188 -6.07 -10.15 9.80
CA ILE A 188 -4.86 -10.55 9.08
C ILE A 188 -3.62 -9.96 9.75
N GLU A 189 -3.67 -8.67 10.12
CA GLU A 189 -2.55 -7.97 10.75
C GLU A 189 -2.10 -8.65 12.04
N GLN A 190 -3.03 -9.14 12.85
CA GLN A 190 -2.72 -9.88 14.08
C GLN A 190 -2.01 -11.21 13.86
N ARG A 191 -2.24 -11.86 12.71
CA ARG A 191 -1.65 -13.16 12.38
C ARG A 191 -0.33 -13.05 11.64
N LEU A 192 0.01 -11.88 11.10
CA LEU A 192 1.26 -11.66 10.40
C LEU A 192 2.42 -11.52 11.39
N PRO A 193 3.54 -12.26 11.20
CA PRO A 193 4.69 -12.18 12.07
C PRO A 193 5.28 -10.76 12.12
N ALA A 194 5.81 -10.38 13.30
CA ALA A 194 6.38 -9.05 13.55
C ALA A 194 7.62 -8.73 12.69
N ASP A 195 8.18 -9.72 12.04
CA ASP A 195 9.42 -9.66 11.25
C ASP A 195 9.27 -8.87 9.93
N PHE A 196 8.08 -8.37 9.65
CA PHE A 196 7.74 -7.55 8.47
C PHE A 196 7.77 -6.02 8.73
N ARG A 197 8.22 -5.59 9.92
CA ARG A 197 8.36 -4.16 10.23
C ARG A 197 9.70 -3.58 9.83
#